data_1ff7a7b93344e81a69496ed4e8e8500f
#
_entry.id   1ff7a7b93344e81a69496ed4e8e8500f
#
_cell.length_a   1.000
_cell.length_b   1.000
_cell.length_c   1.000
_cell.angle_alpha   90.00
_cell.angle_beta   90.00
_cell.angle_gamma   90.00
#
_symmetry.space_group_name_H-M   'P 1'
#
loop_
_entity.id
_entity.type
_entity.pdbx_description
1 polymer ?
#
loop_
_entity_poly.entity_id
_entity_poly.type
_entity_poly.pdbx_seq_one_letter_code
_entity_poly.pdbx_strand_id
1 'polypeptide(L)'
;ANGEGKSTFMNIITGKLMPDEGKVEWAKNVNVGYLDQHTVLEKGMTIREVLKSAFAPLFEMEERMNHICDNMGDADEAQMNTMMEELGTIQDLLMAHDFYVIDSKVEEVGRALGLDEIGMDRDVTELSGGQRTKVLLGKLLLQKPDILLLDEPTNYLDVQHIEWLKRYLQEYENAFILISHDIPFLNSVINLIYHMENQRLDRYVGDYDKFQEVYAVKKAQLEAAYKR
;
A
#
# COMPACT_ATOMS: atom_id res chain seq x y z
N ALA A 1 16.11 15.32 -1.40
CA ALA A 1 17.35 15.19 -0.61
C ALA A 1 17.01 14.74 0.82
N ASN A 2 17.93 14.03 1.45
CA ASN A 2 17.79 13.68 2.86
C ASN A 2 17.80 14.93 3.72
N GLY A 3 17.00 14.96 4.79
CA GLY A 3 16.94 16.10 5.70
C GLY A 3 15.97 17.20 5.31
N GLU A 4 15.25 17.07 4.20
CA GLU A 4 14.23 18.04 3.77
C GLU A 4 12.85 17.81 4.42
N GLY A 5 12.72 16.83 5.31
CA GLY A 5 11.50 16.59 6.06
C GLY A 5 10.51 15.62 5.43
N LYS A 6 10.93 14.82 4.45
CA LYS A 6 10.05 13.84 3.78
C LYS A 6 9.48 12.81 4.75
N SER A 7 10.32 12.21 5.59
CA SER A 7 9.89 11.26 6.61
C SER A 7 9.00 11.92 7.66
N THR A 8 9.32 13.17 8.05
CA THR A 8 8.49 13.95 8.96
C THR A 8 7.10 14.20 8.38
N PHE A 9 7.02 14.58 7.10
CA PHE A 9 5.77 14.77 6.40
C PHE A 9 4.93 13.48 6.38
N MET A 10 5.55 12.34 6.04
CA MET A 10 4.87 11.03 6.06
C MET A 10 4.37 10.66 7.46
N ASN A 11 5.15 10.93 8.49
CA ASN A 11 4.74 10.65 9.86
C ASN A 11 3.58 11.55 10.30
N ILE A 12 3.51 12.78 9.85
CA ILE A 12 2.39 13.69 10.12
C ILE A 12 1.12 13.21 9.43
N ILE A 13 1.16 12.91 8.14
CA ILE A 13 -0.03 12.49 7.40
C ILE A 13 -0.54 11.09 7.81
N THR A 14 0.32 10.24 8.36
CA THR A 14 -0.06 8.93 8.89
C THR A 14 -0.52 8.96 10.36
N GLY A 15 -0.43 10.12 11.01
CA GLY A 15 -0.84 10.29 12.40
C GLY A 15 0.21 9.92 13.45
N LYS A 16 1.42 9.56 13.06
CA LYS A 16 2.51 9.22 14.00
C LYS A 16 3.09 10.45 14.71
N LEU A 17 3.02 11.62 14.07
CA LEU A 17 3.41 12.90 14.63
C LEU A 17 2.28 13.91 14.48
N MET A 18 2.14 14.78 15.47
CA MET A 18 1.21 15.90 15.41
C MET A 18 1.86 17.08 14.65
N PRO A 19 1.14 17.75 13.73
CA PRO A 19 1.66 18.96 13.11
C PRO A 19 1.69 20.11 14.11
N ASP A 20 2.66 21.00 13.99
CA ASP A 20 2.73 22.22 14.81
C ASP A 20 1.58 23.18 14.47
N GLU A 21 1.25 23.29 13.19
CA GLU A 21 0.14 24.08 12.68
C GLU A 21 -0.63 23.30 11.61
N GLY A 22 -1.89 23.62 11.44
CA GLY A 22 -2.75 22.98 10.47
C GLY A 22 -3.30 21.64 10.95
N LYS A 23 -3.95 20.94 10.04
CA LYS A 23 -4.55 19.64 10.31
C LYS A 23 -4.47 18.72 9.12
N VAL A 24 -4.50 17.42 9.36
CA VAL A 24 -4.60 16.38 8.34
C VAL A 24 -6.04 15.87 8.33
N GLU A 25 -6.67 15.94 7.18
CA GLU A 25 -8.01 15.40 6.97
C GLU A 25 -7.99 14.39 5.82
N TRP A 26 -8.54 13.22 6.06
CA TRP A 26 -8.77 12.21 5.04
C TRP A 26 -10.24 12.25 4.62
N ALA A 27 -10.51 12.05 3.33
CA ALA A 27 -11.87 11.91 2.84
C ALA A 27 -12.57 10.75 3.56
N LYS A 28 -13.88 10.87 3.75
CA LYS A 28 -14.68 9.80 4.36
C LYS A 28 -14.63 8.54 3.50
N ASN A 29 -14.59 7.37 4.16
CA ASN A 29 -14.56 6.06 3.52
C ASN A 29 -13.33 5.80 2.64
N VAL A 30 -12.23 6.54 2.87
CA VAL A 30 -10.95 6.31 2.21
C VAL A 30 -10.09 5.43 3.10
N ASN A 31 -9.60 4.34 2.51
CA ASN A 31 -8.66 3.43 3.16
C ASN A 31 -7.23 3.83 2.76
N VAL A 32 -6.43 4.22 3.76
CA VAL A 32 -5.03 4.63 3.57
C VAL A 32 -4.13 3.49 4.05
N GLY A 33 -3.26 3.03 3.17
CA GLY A 33 -2.26 2.01 3.49
C GLY A 33 -0.87 2.62 3.59
N TYR A 34 -0.17 2.33 4.67
CA TYR A 34 1.21 2.78 4.91
C TYR A 34 2.08 1.61 5.36
N LEU A 35 3.29 1.55 4.82
CA LEU A 35 4.28 0.54 5.22
C LEU A 35 4.90 0.95 6.57
N ASP A 36 4.46 0.30 7.64
CA ASP A 36 5.01 0.49 8.97
C ASP A 36 6.07 -0.58 9.26
N GLN A 37 7.34 -0.18 9.21
CA GLN A 37 8.49 -1.05 9.47
C GLN A 37 8.57 -1.51 10.93
N HIS A 38 7.85 -0.86 11.83
CA HIS A 38 7.80 -1.19 13.26
C HIS A 38 6.64 -2.11 13.63
N THR A 39 5.86 -2.55 12.65
CA THR A 39 4.76 -3.51 12.88
C THR A 39 5.32 -4.78 13.50
N VAL A 40 4.74 -5.17 14.65
CA VAL A 40 5.08 -6.41 15.32
C VAL A 40 4.37 -7.56 14.61
N LEU A 41 5.14 -8.57 14.20
CA LEU A 41 4.63 -9.79 13.61
C LEU A 41 4.52 -10.88 14.70
N GLU A 42 3.40 -11.60 14.69
CA GLU A 42 3.12 -12.63 15.69
C GLU A 42 3.93 -13.89 15.43
N LYS A 43 4.50 -14.46 16.51
CA LYS A 43 5.18 -15.74 16.47
C LYS A 43 4.17 -16.85 16.09
N GLY A 44 4.61 -17.74 15.22
CA GLY A 44 3.78 -18.85 14.75
C GLY A 44 3.06 -18.57 13.43
N MET A 45 3.07 -17.32 12.94
CA MET A 45 2.56 -17.00 11.60
C MET A 45 3.65 -17.22 10.55
N THR A 46 3.26 -17.86 9.45
CA THR A 46 4.12 -18.00 8.28
C THR A 46 4.04 -16.76 7.38
N ILE A 47 5.00 -16.62 6.47
CA ILE A 47 4.96 -15.56 5.44
C ILE A 47 3.62 -15.62 4.69
N ARG A 48 3.21 -16.80 4.25
CA ARG A 48 1.94 -17.00 3.54
C ARG A 48 0.74 -16.51 4.35
N GLU A 49 0.69 -16.84 5.64
CA GLU A 49 -0.40 -16.42 6.51
C GLU A 49 -0.44 -14.89 6.71
N VAL A 50 0.71 -14.25 6.83
CA VAL A 50 0.78 -12.78 6.92
C VAL A 50 0.28 -12.14 5.63
N LEU A 51 0.67 -12.66 4.46
CA LEU A 51 0.16 -12.16 3.18
C LEU A 51 -1.34 -12.37 3.04
N LYS A 52 -1.85 -13.54 3.44
CA LYS A 52 -3.29 -13.82 3.45
C LYS A 52 -4.07 -12.89 4.37
N SER A 53 -3.46 -12.43 5.45
CA SER A 53 -4.12 -11.50 6.38
C SER A 53 -4.51 -10.16 5.75
N ALA A 54 -3.94 -9.83 4.59
CA ALA A 54 -4.38 -8.69 3.79
C ALA A 54 -5.86 -8.77 3.38
N PHE A 55 -6.40 -9.99 3.31
CA PHE A 55 -7.77 -10.28 2.91
C PHE A 55 -8.67 -10.64 4.10
N ALA A 56 -8.27 -10.30 5.32
CA ALA A 56 -9.03 -10.62 6.53
C ALA A 56 -10.53 -10.26 6.44
N PRO A 57 -10.94 -9.10 5.91
CA PRO A 57 -12.37 -8.80 5.76
C PRO A 57 -13.14 -9.80 4.90
N LEU A 58 -12.51 -10.35 3.86
CA LEU A 58 -13.14 -11.35 2.99
C LEU A 58 -13.29 -12.69 3.69
N PHE A 59 -12.30 -13.11 4.49
CA PHE A 59 -12.38 -14.31 5.31
C PHE A 59 -13.46 -14.19 6.40
N GLU A 60 -13.64 -13.03 6.98
CA GLU A 60 -14.73 -12.74 7.92
C GLU A 60 -16.10 -12.87 7.24
N MET A 61 -16.23 -12.40 6.01
CA MET A 61 -17.45 -12.57 5.21
C MET A 61 -17.73 -14.04 4.93
N GLU A 62 -16.70 -14.84 4.61
CA GLU A 62 -16.85 -16.29 4.41
C GLU A 62 -17.32 -16.97 5.70
N GLU A 63 -16.74 -16.64 6.85
CA GLU A 63 -17.20 -17.18 8.13
C GLU A 63 -18.66 -16.83 8.40
N ARG A 64 -19.07 -15.60 8.11
CA ARG A 64 -20.47 -15.18 8.24
C ARG A 64 -21.38 -15.96 7.30
N MET A 65 -20.96 -16.19 6.07
CA MET A 65 -21.67 -16.99 5.09
C MET A 65 -21.89 -18.41 5.60
N ASN A 66 -20.85 -19.05 6.13
CA ASN A 66 -20.91 -20.41 6.70
C ASN A 66 -21.82 -20.44 7.91
N HIS A 67 -21.77 -19.45 8.78
CA HIS A 67 -22.65 -19.33 9.94
C HIS A 67 -24.13 -19.26 9.52
N ILE A 68 -24.43 -18.46 8.50
CA ILE A 68 -25.80 -18.37 7.95
C ILE A 68 -26.25 -19.72 7.42
N CYS A 69 -25.44 -20.40 6.62
CA CYS A 69 -25.76 -21.71 6.07
C CYS A 69 -26.02 -22.75 7.16
N ASP A 70 -25.21 -22.75 8.22
CA ASP A 70 -25.34 -23.71 9.34
C ASP A 70 -26.62 -23.49 10.16
N ASN A 71 -27.18 -22.30 10.16
CA ASN A 71 -28.35 -21.92 10.98
C ASN A 71 -29.66 -21.75 10.19
N MET A 72 -29.63 -21.95 8.86
CA MET A 72 -30.83 -21.80 8.02
C MET A 72 -31.92 -22.82 8.34
N GLY A 73 -31.56 -24.01 8.78
CA GLY A 73 -32.52 -25.09 9.06
C GLY A 73 -33.48 -24.78 10.20
N ASP A 74 -33.11 -23.89 11.12
CA ASP A 74 -33.91 -23.53 12.31
C ASP A 74 -34.63 -22.17 12.15
N ALA A 75 -34.55 -21.56 10.97
CA ALA A 75 -35.11 -20.23 10.72
C ALA A 75 -36.58 -20.32 10.31
N ASP A 76 -37.40 -19.34 10.75
CA ASP A 76 -38.74 -19.12 10.23
C ASP A 76 -38.68 -18.48 8.82
N GLU A 77 -39.85 -18.30 8.17
CA GLU A 77 -39.91 -17.75 6.81
C GLU A 77 -39.31 -16.34 6.69
N ALA A 78 -39.60 -15.47 7.66
CA ALA A 78 -39.05 -14.07 7.66
C ALA A 78 -37.54 -14.06 7.87
N GLN A 79 -37.03 -14.87 8.80
CA GLN A 79 -35.59 -15.05 9.05
C GLN A 79 -34.90 -15.66 7.85
N MET A 80 -35.52 -16.66 7.21
CA MET A 80 -35.00 -17.32 6.01
C MET A 80 -34.82 -16.31 4.86
N ASN A 81 -35.80 -15.45 4.62
CA ASN A 81 -35.71 -14.41 3.58
C ASN A 81 -34.56 -13.42 3.83
N THR A 82 -34.41 -12.97 5.08
CA THR A 82 -33.32 -12.08 5.48
C THR A 82 -31.96 -12.76 5.32
N MET A 83 -31.84 -14.02 5.73
CA MET A 83 -30.60 -14.81 5.59
C MET A 83 -30.22 -15.04 4.13
N MET A 84 -31.19 -15.35 3.26
CA MET A 84 -30.95 -15.54 1.83
C MET A 84 -30.48 -14.27 1.16
N GLU A 85 -31.04 -13.13 1.52
CA GLU A 85 -30.64 -11.82 1.01
C GLU A 85 -29.19 -11.47 1.44
N GLU A 86 -28.86 -11.64 2.72
CA GLU A 86 -27.52 -11.45 3.24
C GLU A 86 -26.51 -12.38 2.58
N LEU A 87 -26.86 -13.67 2.43
CA LEU A 87 -26.04 -14.66 1.76
C LEU A 87 -25.71 -14.26 0.32
N GLY A 88 -26.73 -13.82 -0.44
CA GLY A 88 -26.53 -13.33 -1.81
C GLY A 88 -25.59 -12.13 -1.88
N THR A 89 -25.74 -11.18 -0.97
CA THR A 89 -24.88 -9.99 -0.88
C THR A 89 -23.43 -10.39 -0.60
N ILE A 90 -23.19 -11.28 0.36
CA ILE A 90 -21.86 -11.78 0.70
C ILE A 90 -21.22 -12.51 -0.50
N GLN A 91 -21.97 -13.40 -1.16
CA GLN A 91 -21.48 -14.13 -2.33
C GLN A 91 -21.06 -13.17 -3.44
N ASP A 92 -21.84 -12.14 -3.72
CA ASP A 92 -21.53 -11.13 -4.74
C ASP A 92 -20.26 -10.35 -4.38
N LEU A 93 -20.10 -9.97 -3.12
CA LEU A 93 -18.90 -9.26 -2.64
C LEU A 93 -17.65 -10.15 -2.72
N LEU A 94 -17.73 -11.41 -2.34
CA LEU A 94 -16.61 -12.34 -2.43
C LEU A 94 -16.17 -12.54 -3.88
N MET A 95 -17.11 -12.65 -4.81
CA MET A 95 -16.79 -12.78 -6.23
C MET A 95 -16.22 -11.48 -6.80
N ALA A 96 -16.76 -10.33 -6.44
CA ALA A 96 -16.28 -9.03 -6.91
C ALA A 96 -14.85 -8.73 -6.45
N HIS A 97 -14.44 -9.25 -5.31
CA HIS A 97 -13.09 -9.08 -4.75
C HIS A 97 -12.15 -10.27 -5.00
N ASP A 98 -12.49 -11.15 -5.93
CA ASP A 98 -11.66 -12.29 -6.34
C ASP A 98 -11.25 -13.22 -5.18
N PHE A 99 -12.16 -13.43 -4.22
CA PHE A 99 -11.89 -14.24 -3.03
C PHE A 99 -11.37 -15.64 -3.36
N TYR A 100 -11.91 -16.26 -4.41
CA TYR A 100 -11.59 -17.65 -4.76
C TYR A 100 -10.21 -17.83 -5.42
N VAL A 101 -9.52 -16.74 -5.73
CA VAL A 101 -8.16 -16.76 -6.29
C VAL A 101 -7.11 -16.14 -5.35
N ILE A 102 -7.46 -15.96 -4.08
CA ILE A 102 -6.55 -15.36 -3.07
C ILE A 102 -5.25 -16.14 -2.97
N ASP A 103 -5.29 -17.47 -2.94
CA ASP A 103 -4.07 -18.28 -2.85
C ASP A 103 -3.12 -18.02 -4.02
N SER A 104 -3.66 -17.90 -5.24
CA SER A 104 -2.86 -17.55 -6.42
C SER A 104 -2.24 -16.16 -6.32
N LYS A 105 -2.98 -15.19 -5.82
CA LYS A 105 -2.49 -13.81 -5.63
C LYS A 105 -1.37 -13.75 -4.59
N VAL A 106 -1.53 -14.47 -3.49
CA VAL A 106 -0.51 -14.56 -2.42
C VAL A 106 0.78 -15.17 -2.95
N GLU A 107 0.68 -16.29 -3.69
CA GLU A 107 1.86 -16.93 -4.27
C GLU A 107 2.54 -16.06 -5.34
N GLU A 108 1.76 -15.34 -6.15
CA GLU A 108 2.28 -14.40 -7.15
C GLU A 108 3.10 -13.28 -6.50
N VAL A 109 2.54 -12.61 -5.49
CA VAL A 109 3.24 -11.55 -4.77
C VAL A 109 4.46 -12.09 -4.03
N GLY A 110 4.35 -13.26 -3.44
CA GLY A 110 5.48 -13.93 -2.79
C GLY A 110 6.66 -14.14 -3.74
N ARG A 111 6.41 -14.64 -4.94
CA ARG A 111 7.45 -14.80 -5.97
C ARG A 111 7.98 -13.46 -6.46
N ALA A 112 7.08 -12.51 -6.68
CA ALA A 112 7.43 -11.19 -7.19
C ALA A 112 8.39 -10.42 -6.27
N LEU A 113 8.31 -10.65 -4.97
CA LEU A 113 9.17 -10.00 -3.97
C LEU A 113 10.30 -10.91 -3.46
N GLY A 114 10.47 -12.10 -4.04
CA GLY A 114 11.52 -13.04 -3.64
C GLY A 114 11.28 -13.75 -2.31
N LEU A 115 10.04 -13.73 -1.82
CA LEU A 115 9.68 -14.38 -0.55
C LEU A 115 9.63 -15.91 -0.68
N ASP A 116 9.40 -16.42 -1.88
CA ASP A 116 9.46 -17.86 -2.17
C ASP A 116 10.86 -18.44 -1.95
N GLU A 117 11.91 -17.67 -2.25
CA GLU A 117 13.30 -18.07 -2.01
C GLU A 117 13.62 -18.18 -0.51
N ILE A 118 12.98 -17.36 0.31
CA ILE A 118 13.07 -17.42 1.77
C ILE A 118 12.32 -18.64 2.30
N GLY A 119 11.18 -18.94 1.72
CA GLY A 119 10.26 -20.00 2.10
C GLY A 119 8.97 -19.47 2.66
N MET A 120 7.86 -19.68 1.94
CA MET A 120 6.54 -19.13 2.29
C MET A 120 5.97 -19.69 3.61
N ASP A 121 6.45 -20.85 4.04
CA ASP A 121 6.01 -21.50 5.28
C ASP A 121 6.89 -21.18 6.48
N ARG A 122 7.86 -20.29 6.31
CA ARG A 122 8.77 -19.89 7.37
C ARG A 122 8.08 -18.95 8.35
N ASP A 123 8.39 -19.10 9.64
CA ASP A 123 7.90 -18.21 10.70
C ASP A 123 8.47 -16.80 10.50
N VAL A 124 7.59 -15.79 10.52
CA VAL A 124 7.97 -14.40 10.26
C VAL A 124 8.88 -13.80 11.33
N THR A 125 8.88 -14.35 12.52
CA THR A 125 9.76 -13.87 13.60
C THR A 125 11.23 -14.27 13.40
N GLU A 126 11.51 -15.24 12.52
CA GLU A 126 12.86 -15.67 12.15
C GLU A 126 13.50 -14.82 11.03
N LEU A 127 12.76 -13.90 10.47
CA LEU A 127 13.21 -13.07 9.35
C LEU A 127 14.14 -11.95 9.79
N SER A 128 15.07 -11.57 8.91
CA SER A 128 15.84 -10.33 9.05
C SER A 128 14.92 -9.11 8.93
N GLY A 129 15.42 -7.92 9.32
CA GLY A 129 14.67 -6.67 9.18
C GLY A 129 14.24 -6.38 7.74
N GLY A 130 15.16 -6.58 6.77
CA GLY A 130 14.86 -6.38 5.36
C GLY A 130 13.85 -7.38 4.80
N GLN A 131 13.95 -8.65 5.19
CA GLN A 131 12.99 -9.68 4.81
C GLN A 131 11.60 -9.40 5.38
N ARG A 132 11.53 -8.97 6.63
CA ARG A 132 10.28 -8.55 7.28
C ARG A 132 9.63 -7.39 6.52
N THR A 133 10.41 -6.40 6.13
CA THR A 133 9.93 -5.25 5.35
C THR A 133 9.31 -5.70 4.03
N LYS A 134 9.91 -6.65 3.32
CA LYS A 134 9.35 -7.22 2.09
C LYS A 134 8.02 -7.91 2.32
N VAL A 135 7.86 -8.66 3.40
CA VAL A 135 6.59 -9.31 3.75
C VAL A 135 5.50 -8.28 4.01
N LEU A 136 5.82 -7.23 4.77
CA LEU A 136 4.88 -6.14 5.05
C LEU A 136 4.51 -5.36 3.79
N LEU A 137 5.46 -5.13 2.90
CA LEU A 137 5.20 -4.54 1.59
C LEU A 137 4.24 -5.40 0.77
N GLY A 138 4.48 -6.70 0.69
CA GLY A 138 3.61 -7.64 -0.02
C GLY A 138 2.18 -7.63 0.52
N LYS A 139 2.02 -7.65 1.83
CA LYS A 139 0.72 -7.54 2.48
C LYS A 139 0.01 -6.24 2.10
N LEU A 140 0.72 -5.12 2.16
CA LEU A 140 0.18 -3.80 1.82
C LEU A 140 -0.29 -3.74 0.37
N LEU A 141 0.49 -4.27 -0.57
CA LEU A 141 0.12 -4.31 -1.98
C LEU A 141 -1.11 -5.19 -2.23
N LEU A 142 -1.25 -6.29 -1.50
CA LEU A 142 -2.43 -7.16 -1.59
C LEU A 142 -3.69 -6.51 -1.01
N GLN A 143 -3.56 -5.64 -0.02
CA GLN A 143 -4.68 -4.89 0.56
C GLN A 143 -5.31 -3.91 -0.44
N LYS A 144 -4.55 -3.41 -1.40
CA LYS A 144 -4.97 -2.43 -2.40
C LYS A 144 -5.71 -1.23 -1.78
N PRO A 145 -5.07 -0.48 -0.88
CA PRO A 145 -5.73 0.67 -0.26
C PRO A 145 -6.09 1.74 -1.29
N ASP A 146 -7.06 2.59 -0.97
CA ASP A 146 -7.45 3.70 -1.84
C ASP A 146 -6.33 4.72 -2.02
N ILE A 147 -5.52 4.90 -0.98
CA ILE A 147 -4.30 5.70 -1.03
C ILE A 147 -3.17 4.88 -0.44
N LEU A 148 -2.16 4.63 -1.26
CA LEU A 148 -0.98 3.84 -0.91
C LEU A 148 0.19 4.77 -0.63
N LEU A 149 0.75 4.69 0.57
CA LEU A 149 1.90 5.50 0.98
C LEU A 149 3.15 4.62 1.05
N LEU A 150 4.12 4.89 0.17
CA LEU A 150 5.36 4.14 0.07
C LEU A 150 6.57 5.05 0.30
N ASP A 151 7.36 4.72 1.32
CA ASP A 151 8.61 5.39 1.64
C ASP A 151 9.78 4.44 1.36
N GLU A 152 10.56 4.73 0.32
CA GLU A 152 11.69 3.93 -0.14
C GLU A 152 11.35 2.44 -0.34
N PRO A 153 10.30 2.11 -1.13
CA PRO A 153 9.84 0.73 -1.25
C PRO A 153 10.81 -0.20 -1.99
N THR A 154 11.75 0.35 -2.75
CA THR A 154 12.74 -0.44 -3.50
C THR A 154 13.93 -0.90 -2.66
N ASN A 155 14.08 -0.38 -1.43
CA ASN A 155 15.07 -0.87 -0.50
C ASN A 155 14.83 -2.36 -0.24
N TYR A 156 15.91 -3.13 -0.18
CA TYR A 156 15.90 -4.59 0.02
C TYR A 156 15.36 -5.43 -1.15
N LEU A 157 14.99 -4.79 -2.28
CA LEU A 157 14.55 -5.49 -3.49
C LEU A 157 15.71 -5.57 -4.49
N ASP A 158 15.81 -6.69 -5.20
CA ASP A 158 16.72 -6.81 -6.34
C ASP A 158 16.09 -6.23 -7.62
N VAL A 159 16.84 -6.20 -8.70
CA VAL A 159 16.42 -5.57 -9.97
C VAL A 159 15.12 -6.19 -10.52
N GLN A 160 14.97 -7.51 -10.43
CA GLN A 160 13.79 -8.21 -10.95
C GLN A 160 12.54 -7.84 -10.14
N HIS A 161 12.66 -7.75 -8.83
CA HIS A 161 11.56 -7.40 -7.93
C HIS A 161 11.18 -5.93 -8.08
N ILE A 162 12.16 -5.05 -8.29
CA ILE A 162 11.92 -3.63 -8.59
C ILE A 162 11.14 -3.48 -9.91
N GLU A 163 11.49 -4.22 -10.95
CA GLU A 163 10.77 -4.20 -12.24
C GLU A 163 9.31 -4.64 -12.08
N TRP A 164 9.06 -5.65 -11.26
CA TRP A 164 7.70 -6.07 -10.97
C TRP A 164 6.92 -4.98 -10.22
N LEU A 165 7.51 -4.37 -9.19
CA LEU A 165 6.88 -3.30 -8.41
C LEU A 165 6.56 -2.09 -9.30
N LYS A 166 7.48 -1.74 -10.20
CA LYS A 166 7.26 -0.68 -11.18
C LYS A 166 6.02 -0.94 -12.03
N ARG A 167 5.88 -2.14 -12.59
CA ARG A 167 4.71 -2.53 -13.38
C ARG A 167 3.45 -2.53 -12.54
N TYR A 168 3.53 -3.02 -11.31
CA TYR A 168 2.41 -3.01 -10.38
C TYR A 168 1.89 -1.58 -10.15
N LEU A 169 2.78 -0.62 -9.88
CA LEU A 169 2.41 0.78 -9.65
C LEU A 169 1.91 1.47 -10.91
N GLN A 170 2.46 1.16 -12.08
CA GLN A 170 1.97 1.69 -13.35
C GLN A 170 0.52 1.27 -13.64
N GLU A 171 0.13 0.10 -13.20
CA GLU A 171 -1.22 -0.47 -13.36
C GLU A 171 -2.12 -0.24 -12.14
N TYR A 172 -1.60 0.40 -11.09
CA TYR A 172 -2.35 0.62 -9.85
C TYR A 172 -3.54 1.54 -10.09
N GLU A 173 -4.74 1.04 -9.81
CA GLU A 173 -6.00 1.73 -10.10
C GLU A 173 -6.28 2.91 -9.18
N ASN A 174 -5.72 2.90 -7.98
CA ASN A 174 -5.95 3.90 -6.96
C ASN A 174 -4.77 4.88 -6.88
N ALA A 175 -4.84 5.85 -5.98
CA ALA A 175 -3.78 6.83 -5.78
C ALA A 175 -2.63 6.28 -4.94
N PHE A 176 -1.41 6.72 -5.22
CA PHE A 176 -0.28 6.45 -4.36
C PHE A 176 0.63 7.67 -4.21
N ILE A 177 1.32 7.74 -3.07
CA ILE A 177 2.37 8.72 -2.79
C ILE A 177 3.67 7.94 -2.60
N LEU A 178 4.69 8.31 -3.35
CA LEU A 178 5.97 7.61 -3.39
C LEU A 178 7.11 8.55 -3.00
N ILE A 179 7.91 8.13 -2.03
CA ILE A 179 9.20 8.73 -1.70
C ILE A 179 10.27 7.74 -2.13
N SER A 180 11.19 8.16 -3.00
CA SER A 180 12.27 7.30 -3.50
C SER A 180 13.49 8.11 -3.93
N HIS A 181 14.68 7.55 -3.71
CA HIS A 181 15.95 8.01 -4.27
C HIS A 181 16.31 7.27 -5.57
N ASP A 182 15.57 6.22 -5.91
CA ASP A 182 15.73 5.49 -7.16
C ASP A 182 15.05 6.29 -8.29
N ILE A 183 15.83 7.12 -8.96
CA ILE A 183 15.34 8.06 -9.96
C ILE A 183 14.73 7.35 -11.18
N PRO A 184 15.36 6.32 -11.78
CA PRO A 184 14.73 5.58 -12.89
C PRO A 184 13.38 4.97 -12.51
N PHE A 185 13.27 4.41 -11.29
CA PHE A 185 12.02 3.87 -10.78
C PHE A 185 10.97 4.97 -10.63
N LEU A 186 11.32 6.06 -9.96
CA LEU A 186 10.45 7.21 -9.74
C LEU A 186 9.91 7.77 -11.06
N ASN A 187 10.79 8.03 -12.02
CA ASN A 187 10.46 8.61 -13.32
C ASN A 187 9.47 7.75 -14.14
N SER A 188 9.49 6.45 -13.96
CA SER A 188 8.65 5.52 -14.72
C SER A 188 7.24 5.31 -14.16
N VAL A 189 6.98 5.70 -12.90
CA VAL A 189 5.69 5.41 -12.23
C VAL A 189 4.90 6.65 -11.83
N ILE A 190 5.49 7.84 -11.86
CA ILE A 190 4.86 9.07 -11.37
C ILE A 190 4.39 10.00 -12.50
N ASN A 191 3.39 10.82 -12.20
CA ASN A 191 2.88 11.87 -13.08
C ASN A 191 2.80 13.24 -12.39
N LEU A 192 3.19 13.32 -11.13
CA LEU A 192 3.09 14.51 -10.31
C LEU A 192 4.18 14.48 -9.25
N ILE A 193 4.89 15.60 -9.06
CA ILE A 193 5.90 15.74 -8.03
C ILE A 193 5.53 16.88 -7.09
N TYR A 194 5.65 16.60 -5.78
CA TYR A 194 5.72 17.64 -4.77
C TYR A 194 7.17 17.75 -4.30
N HIS A 195 7.78 18.89 -4.60
CA HIS A 195 9.17 19.18 -4.23
C HIS A 195 9.21 19.92 -2.88
N MET A 196 9.96 19.36 -1.94
CA MET A 196 10.13 19.92 -0.61
C MET A 196 11.51 20.51 -0.47
N GLU A 197 11.57 21.85 -0.33
CA GLU A 197 12.79 22.61 -0.16
C GLU A 197 12.49 23.88 0.64
N ASN A 198 13.40 24.28 1.53
CA ASN A 198 13.26 25.50 2.35
C ASN A 198 11.91 25.59 3.09
N GLN A 199 11.46 24.49 3.66
CA GLN A 199 10.19 24.38 4.39
C GLN A 199 8.93 24.66 3.54
N ARG A 200 9.05 24.53 2.21
CA ARG A 200 7.97 24.70 1.25
C ARG A 200 7.74 23.41 0.48
N LEU A 201 6.49 23.23 0.08
CA LEU A 201 6.05 22.11 -0.74
C LEU A 201 5.46 22.68 -2.05
N ASP A 202 6.17 22.49 -3.15
CA ASP A 202 5.75 22.99 -4.46
C ASP A 202 5.35 21.83 -5.38
N ARG A 203 4.27 22.02 -6.14
CA ARG A 203 3.69 21.02 -7.04
C ARG A 203 4.23 21.18 -8.46
N TYR A 204 4.65 20.05 -9.08
CA TYR A 204 5.08 19.99 -10.46
C TYR A 204 4.35 18.84 -11.17
N VAL A 205 3.69 19.12 -12.30
CA VAL A 205 3.01 18.10 -13.11
C VAL A 205 4.01 17.45 -14.05
N GLY A 206 3.97 16.13 -14.13
CA GLY A 206 4.83 15.32 -14.99
C GLY A 206 5.71 14.35 -14.19
N ASP A 207 6.66 13.73 -14.88
CA ASP A 207 7.64 12.84 -14.28
C ASP A 207 8.84 13.60 -13.69
N TYR A 208 9.84 12.87 -13.21
CA TYR A 208 11.04 13.47 -12.62
C TYR A 208 11.83 14.31 -13.65
N ASP A 209 11.94 13.86 -14.89
CA ASP A 209 12.67 14.61 -15.92
C ASP A 209 11.98 15.95 -16.21
N LYS A 210 10.67 15.96 -16.29
CA LYS A 210 9.87 17.18 -16.45
C LYS A 210 10.02 18.11 -15.26
N PHE A 211 10.04 17.56 -14.04
CA PHE A 211 10.32 18.31 -12.82
C PHE A 211 11.67 19.02 -12.88
N GLN A 212 12.72 18.34 -13.30
CA GLN A 212 14.07 18.92 -13.42
C GLN A 212 14.09 20.11 -14.36
N GLU A 213 13.45 20.01 -15.53
CA GLU A 213 13.36 21.11 -16.49
C GLU A 213 12.65 22.32 -15.89
N VAL A 214 11.47 22.12 -15.32
CA VAL A 214 10.64 23.22 -14.79
C VAL A 214 11.30 23.85 -13.55
N TYR A 215 11.88 23.03 -12.67
CA TYR A 215 12.56 23.50 -11.47
C TYR A 215 13.79 24.35 -11.82
N ALA A 216 14.59 23.94 -12.79
CA ALA A 216 15.77 24.69 -13.23
C ALA A 216 15.40 26.07 -13.75
N VAL A 217 14.32 26.17 -14.53
CA VAL A 217 13.82 27.47 -15.05
C VAL A 217 13.35 28.36 -13.90
N LYS A 218 12.55 27.81 -12.98
CA LYS A 218 12.02 28.54 -11.82
C LYS A 218 13.14 29.07 -10.92
N LYS A 219 14.15 28.24 -10.67
CA LYS A 219 15.33 28.62 -9.85
C LYS A 219 16.12 29.74 -10.52
N ALA A 220 16.38 29.64 -11.82
CA ALA A 220 17.09 30.68 -12.58
C ALA A 220 16.33 32.01 -12.57
N GLN A 221 15.00 31.98 -12.68
CA GLN A 221 14.17 33.20 -12.60
C GLN A 221 14.25 33.87 -11.23
N LEU A 222 14.21 33.06 -10.16
CA LEU A 222 14.34 33.58 -8.79
C LEU A 222 15.72 34.23 -8.55
N GLU A 223 16.79 33.58 -8.97
CA GLU A 223 18.14 34.11 -8.85
C GLU A 223 18.33 35.43 -9.63
N ALA A 224 17.73 35.50 -10.82
CA ALA A 224 17.77 36.74 -11.62
C ALA A 224 16.98 37.87 -10.95
N ALA A 225 15.89 37.57 -10.27
CA ALA A 225 15.10 38.57 -9.53
C ALA A 225 15.85 39.13 -8.29
N TYR A 226 16.62 38.26 -7.62
CA TYR A 226 17.43 38.71 -6.47
C TYR A 226 18.66 39.54 -6.83
N LYS A 227 19.12 39.48 -8.09
CA LYS A 227 20.28 40.26 -8.57
C LYS A 227 19.91 41.64 -9.12
N ARG A 228 18.66 42.01 -9.18
CA ARG A 228 18.14 43.32 -9.57
C ARG A 228 17.85 44.16 -8.35
#